data_9ec3cffeec4a572151957d060fab5522
#
_entry.id   9ec3cffeec4a572151957d060fab5522
#
_cell.length_a   1.000
_cell.length_b   1.000
_cell.length_c   1.000
_cell.angle_alpha   90.00
_cell.angle_beta   90.00
_cell.angle_gamma   90.00
#
_symmetry.space_group_name_H-M   'P 1'
#
loop_
_entity.id
_entity.type
_entity.pdbx_description
1 polymer ?
#
loop_
_entity_poly.entity_id
_entity_poly.type
_entity_poly.pdbx_seq_one_letter_code
_entity_poly.pdbx_strand_id
1 'polypeptide(L)'
;MLQLEHTKDTENNSKMEAKAILRNCPLSPRKMRMVADLVRGQRVERALNILQFNQKPTYAIYLSKLIKSGIANWGVINPDDRIEDGELFIKTIMVDGGVTMKRLRTAPQGRGYRIRKRSNHVTVIIDSLKNNNNETEA
;
A
#
# COMPACT_ATOMS: atom_id res chain seq x y z
N MET A 1 -51.87 -20.17 6.90
CA MET A 1 -50.51 -20.74 6.87
C MET A 1 -49.62 -19.76 6.09
N LEU A 2 -48.94 -18.87 6.79
CA LEU A 2 -48.01 -17.95 6.20
C LEU A 2 -46.63 -18.55 6.38
N GLN A 3 -46.01 -19.01 5.28
CA GLN A 3 -44.64 -19.42 5.25
C GLN A 3 -43.77 -18.15 5.25
N LEU A 4 -43.12 -17.91 6.37
CA LEU A 4 -42.04 -16.98 6.45
C LEU A 4 -40.83 -17.60 5.74
N GLU A 5 -40.63 -17.19 4.50
CA GLU A 5 -39.37 -17.42 3.81
C GLU A 5 -38.29 -16.64 4.54
N HIS A 6 -37.48 -17.36 5.28
CA HIS A 6 -36.20 -16.87 5.76
C HIS A 6 -35.32 -16.65 4.53
N THR A 7 -35.29 -15.43 4.05
CA THR A 7 -34.18 -14.96 3.24
C THR A 7 -32.95 -15.05 4.13
N LYS A 8 -32.21 -16.13 3.97
CA LYS A 8 -30.83 -16.23 4.42
C LYS A 8 -30.05 -15.18 3.64
N ASP A 9 -29.96 -14.01 4.21
CA ASP A 9 -28.93 -13.06 3.83
C ASP A 9 -27.61 -13.80 4.04
N THR A 10 -27.04 -14.22 2.94
CA THR A 10 -25.70 -14.76 2.86
C THR A 10 -24.81 -13.62 3.31
N GLU A 11 -24.52 -13.56 4.60
CA GLU A 11 -23.42 -12.79 5.12
C GLU A 11 -22.15 -13.34 4.43
N ASN A 12 -21.83 -12.72 3.31
CA ASN A 12 -20.51 -12.78 2.76
C ASN A 12 -19.61 -12.15 3.82
N ASN A 13 -19.14 -12.99 4.72
CA ASN A 13 -18.06 -12.68 5.66
C ASN A 13 -16.76 -12.60 4.86
N SER A 14 -16.75 -11.77 3.84
CA SER A 14 -15.54 -11.36 3.14
C SER A 14 -14.79 -10.47 4.11
N LYS A 15 -13.78 -11.01 4.78
CA LYS A 15 -12.83 -10.25 5.59
C LYS A 15 -12.41 -9.03 4.79
N MET A 16 -12.64 -7.84 5.35
CA MET A 16 -12.43 -6.61 4.60
C MET A 16 -10.94 -6.34 4.45
N GLU A 17 -10.54 -6.06 3.22
CA GLU A 17 -9.19 -5.62 2.91
C GLU A 17 -8.86 -4.30 3.62
N ALA A 18 -7.66 -4.19 4.17
CA ALA A 18 -7.21 -2.95 4.79
C ALA A 18 -6.47 -2.08 3.78
N LYS A 19 -6.92 -0.84 3.64
CA LYS A 19 -6.33 0.15 2.74
C LYS A 19 -5.57 1.21 3.53
N ALA A 20 -4.36 1.55 3.07
CA ALA A 20 -3.60 2.70 3.55
C ALA A 20 -3.14 3.57 2.38
N ILE A 21 -3.24 4.89 2.53
CA ILE A 21 -2.90 5.85 1.47
C ILE A 21 -1.93 6.89 2.02
N LEU A 22 -0.81 7.08 1.32
CA LEU A 22 0.12 8.17 1.51
C LEU A 22 -0.04 9.18 0.38
N ARG A 23 -0.48 10.39 0.69
CA ARG A 23 -0.66 11.46 -0.30
C ARG A 23 0.48 12.46 -0.25
N ASN A 24 0.79 13.07 -1.41
CA ASN A 24 1.76 14.17 -1.55
C ASN A 24 3.16 13.86 -1.01
N CYS A 25 3.63 12.63 -1.17
CA CYS A 25 4.99 12.27 -0.82
C CYS A 25 5.98 13.03 -1.73
N PRO A 26 6.94 13.83 -1.18
CA PRO A 26 7.82 14.70 -1.96
C PRO A 26 8.96 13.93 -2.63
N LEU A 27 8.67 12.78 -3.19
CA LEU A 27 9.63 11.87 -3.83
C LEU A 27 9.21 11.56 -5.26
N SER A 28 10.18 11.20 -6.10
CA SER A 28 9.90 10.84 -7.50
C SER A 28 9.12 9.53 -7.60
N PRO A 29 7.98 9.49 -8.36
CA PRO A 29 7.17 8.27 -8.50
C PRO A 29 7.95 7.12 -9.15
N ARG A 30 8.81 7.41 -10.13
CA ARG A 30 9.63 6.38 -10.79
C ARG A 30 10.53 5.63 -9.82
N LYS A 31 11.21 6.35 -8.91
CA LYS A 31 12.09 5.74 -7.92
C LYS A 31 11.28 5.03 -6.82
N MET A 32 10.09 5.54 -6.48
CA MET A 32 9.19 4.90 -5.52
C MET A 32 8.68 3.55 -6.05
N ARG A 33 8.33 3.48 -7.36
CA ARG A 33 7.89 2.23 -7.99
C ARG A 33 8.94 1.13 -7.92
N MET A 34 10.22 1.46 -8.11
CA MET A 34 11.31 0.47 -7.99
C MET A 34 11.37 -0.18 -6.61
N VAL A 35 11.07 0.57 -5.55
CA VAL A 35 11.05 0.02 -4.18
C VAL A 35 9.73 -0.69 -3.91
N ALA A 36 8.62 -0.19 -4.43
CA ALA A 36 7.31 -0.82 -4.32
C ALA A 36 7.27 -2.21 -4.98
N ASP A 37 7.94 -2.38 -6.11
CA ASP A 37 7.99 -3.66 -6.84
C ASP A 37 8.71 -4.78 -6.05
N LEU A 38 9.65 -4.41 -5.16
CA LEU A 38 10.34 -5.38 -4.31
C LEU A 38 9.44 -5.99 -3.22
N VAL A 39 8.41 -5.27 -2.82
CA VAL A 39 7.53 -5.68 -1.71
C VAL A 39 6.13 -6.12 -2.17
N ARG A 40 5.83 -5.97 -3.46
CA ARG A 40 4.54 -6.39 -4.01
C ARG A 40 4.34 -7.89 -3.87
N GLY A 41 3.19 -8.33 -3.37
CA GLY A 41 2.85 -9.75 -3.20
C GLY A 41 3.63 -10.47 -2.09
N GLN A 42 4.45 -9.76 -1.32
CA GLN A 42 5.22 -10.35 -0.22
C GLN A 42 4.41 -10.35 1.08
N ARG A 43 4.72 -11.32 1.96
CA ARG A 43 4.23 -11.28 3.35
C ARG A 43 4.74 -10.01 4.02
N VAL A 44 3.92 -9.42 4.88
CA VAL A 44 4.20 -8.13 5.51
C VAL A 44 5.52 -8.12 6.28
N GLU A 45 5.81 -9.17 7.05
CA GLU A 45 7.08 -9.31 7.78
C GLU A 45 8.29 -9.28 6.85
N ARG A 46 8.23 -10.09 5.78
CA ARG A 46 9.31 -10.13 4.78
C ARG A 46 9.46 -8.80 4.06
N ALA A 47 8.35 -8.13 3.74
CA ALA A 47 8.36 -6.82 3.12
C ALA A 47 9.03 -5.76 4.00
N LEU A 48 8.75 -5.75 5.30
CA LEU A 48 9.39 -4.83 6.25
C LEU A 48 10.90 -5.10 6.37
N ASN A 49 11.33 -6.35 6.39
CA ASN A 49 12.75 -6.73 6.41
C ASN A 49 13.46 -6.28 5.12
N ILE A 50 12.86 -6.51 3.94
CA ILE A 50 13.40 -6.04 2.65
C ILE A 50 13.57 -4.51 2.65
N LEU A 51 12.59 -3.77 3.18
CA LEU A 51 12.64 -2.32 3.24
C LEU A 51 13.71 -1.81 4.21
N GLN A 52 13.93 -2.50 5.32
CA GLN A 52 14.94 -2.12 6.32
C GLN A 52 16.36 -2.15 5.75
N PHE A 53 16.68 -3.11 4.90
CA PHE A 53 17.99 -3.29 4.31
C PHE A 53 18.08 -2.76 2.86
N ASN A 54 17.12 -1.93 2.43
CA ASN A 54 17.10 -1.43 1.06
C ASN A 54 18.17 -0.35 0.83
N GLN A 55 18.80 -0.38 -0.35
CA GLN A 55 19.80 0.62 -0.78
C GLN A 55 19.26 2.05 -0.93
N LYS A 56 17.94 2.21 -0.96
CA LYS A 56 17.24 3.51 -1.05
C LYS A 56 16.46 3.81 0.22
N PRO A 57 17.14 4.13 1.34
CA PRO A 57 16.52 4.23 2.65
C PRO A 57 15.42 5.29 2.71
N THR A 58 15.60 6.43 2.04
CA THR A 58 14.59 7.50 2.03
C THR A 58 13.24 7.01 1.52
N TYR A 59 13.19 6.25 0.43
CA TYR A 59 11.97 5.70 -0.13
C TYR A 59 11.41 4.57 0.74
N ALA A 60 12.30 3.72 1.24
CA ALA A 60 11.94 2.58 2.08
C ALA A 60 11.28 3.00 3.39
N ILE A 61 11.74 4.07 4.04
CA ILE A 61 11.15 4.61 5.28
C ILE A 61 9.68 5.01 5.07
N TYR A 62 9.36 5.71 3.97
CA TYR A 62 7.98 6.10 3.70
C TYR A 62 7.07 4.88 3.47
N LEU A 63 7.55 3.88 2.71
CA LEU A 63 6.80 2.66 2.47
C LEU A 63 6.63 1.82 3.73
N SER A 64 7.66 1.68 4.56
CA SER A 64 7.57 0.92 5.81
C SER A 64 6.55 1.53 6.79
N LYS A 65 6.52 2.87 6.89
CA LYS A 65 5.53 3.57 7.71
C LYS A 65 4.11 3.37 7.17
N LEU A 66 3.94 3.40 5.84
CA LEU A 66 2.65 3.19 5.20
C LEU A 66 2.14 1.76 5.41
N ILE A 67 3.01 0.75 5.27
CA ILE A 67 2.67 -0.65 5.54
C ILE A 67 2.28 -0.85 7.00
N LYS A 68 3.02 -0.28 7.96
CA LYS A 68 2.67 -0.33 9.38
C LYS A 68 1.31 0.30 9.67
N SER A 69 0.99 1.42 9.00
CA SER A 69 -0.35 2.02 9.09
C SER A 69 -1.42 1.10 8.52
N GLY A 70 -1.14 0.39 7.42
CA GLY A 70 -2.05 -0.60 6.84
C GLY A 70 -2.31 -1.79 7.77
N ILE A 71 -1.29 -2.27 8.49
CA ILE A 71 -1.44 -3.33 9.52
C ILE A 71 -2.35 -2.86 10.65
N ALA A 72 -2.14 -1.64 11.14
CA ALA A 72 -2.98 -1.06 12.19
C ALA A 72 -4.45 -0.92 11.71
N ASN A 73 -4.66 -0.48 10.47
CA ASN A 73 -6.00 -0.41 9.89
C ASN A 73 -6.65 -1.81 9.78
N TRP A 74 -5.86 -2.84 9.43
CA TRP A 74 -6.34 -4.22 9.41
C TRP A 74 -6.87 -4.66 10.77
N GLY A 75 -6.10 -4.41 11.84
CA GLY A 75 -6.52 -4.77 13.21
C GLY A 75 -7.79 -4.05 13.69
N VAL A 76 -8.07 -2.84 13.15
CA VAL A 76 -9.30 -2.11 13.45
C VAL A 76 -10.51 -2.69 12.69
N ILE A 77 -10.30 -3.09 11.44
CA ILE A 77 -11.36 -3.62 10.56
C ILE A 77 -11.72 -5.06 10.95
N ASN A 78 -10.71 -5.86 11.34
CA ASN A 78 -10.88 -7.28 11.68
C ASN A 78 -10.45 -7.55 13.13
N PRO A 79 -11.22 -7.14 14.15
CA PRO A 79 -10.83 -7.25 15.55
C PRO A 79 -10.74 -8.70 16.04
N ASP A 80 -11.46 -9.61 15.40
CA ASP A 80 -11.49 -11.04 15.76
C ASP A 80 -10.28 -11.82 15.24
N ASP A 81 -9.57 -11.28 14.25
CA ASP A 81 -8.36 -11.90 13.70
C ASP A 81 -7.11 -11.38 14.42
N ARG A 82 -6.40 -12.27 15.08
CA ARG A 82 -5.12 -11.92 15.69
C ARG A 82 -4.08 -11.67 14.62
N ILE A 83 -3.46 -10.50 14.68
CA ILE A 83 -2.39 -10.08 13.76
C ILE A 83 -1.14 -10.98 13.89
N GLU A 84 -1.02 -11.69 15.04
CA GLU A 84 0.12 -12.56 15.37
C GLU A 84 0.23 -13.81 14.48
N ASP A 85 -0.80 -14.16 13.74
CA ASP A 85 -0.82 -15.37 12.90
C ASP A 85 0.02 -15.22 11.60
N GLY A 86 0.78 -14.14 11.43
CA GLY A 86 1.82 -13.97 10.39
C GLY A 86 1.36 -14.09 8.93
N GLU A 87 0.06 -14.10 8.69
CA GLU A 87 -0.53 -14.41 7.39
C GLU A 87 -0.93 -13.18 6.56
N LEU A 88 -0.60 -11.98 7.04
CA LEU A 88 -0.86 -10.76 6.28
C LEU A 88 0.12 -10.62 5.11
N PHE A 89 -0.40 -10.26 3.95
CA PHE A 89 0.39 -10.01 2.76
C PHE A 89 -0.03 -8.73 2.06
N ILE A 90 0.86 -8.18 1.24
CA ILE A 90 0.60 -7.00 0.43
C ILE A 90 -0.08 -7.46 -0.87
N LYS A 91 -1.42 -7.37 -0.92
CA LYS A 91 -2.19 -7.74 -2.11
C LYS A 91 -1.87 -6.81 -3.27
N THR A 92 -1.93 -5.51 -3.03
CA THR A 92 -1.70 -4.52 -4.07
C THR A 92 -0.93 -3.33 -3.52
N ILE A 93 0.02 -2.84 -4.31
CA ILE A 93 0.71 -1.58 -4.06
C ILE A 93 0.75 -0.77 -5.35
N MET A 94 0.21 0.44 -5.30
CA MET A 94 0.11 1.34 -6.45
C MET A 94 0.84 2.64 -6.13
N VAL A 95 1.55 3.19 -7.13
CA VAL A 95 2.26 4.45 -7.02
C VAL A 95 1.86 5.36 -8.17
N ASP A 96 1.11 6.40 -7.84
CA ASP A 96 0.58 7.39 -8.76
C ASP A 96 1.42 8.67 -8.75
N GLY A 97 1.39 9.39 -9.88
CA GLY A 97 2.02 10.69 -9.98
C GLY A 97 1.21 11.75 -9.24
N GLY A 98 1.90 12.55 -8.42
CA GLY A 98 1.31 13.71 -7.75
C GLY A 98 1.64 15.02 -8.42
N VAL A 99 1.35 16.12 -7.76
CA VAL A 99 1.63 17.48 -8.21
C VAL A 99 3.13 17.67 -8.45
N THR A 100 3.46 18.30 -9.58
CA THR A 100 4.85 18.64 -9.91
C THR A 100 5.09 20.14 -9.76
N MET A 101 5.95 20.50 -8.80
CA MET A 101 6.35 21.88 -8.63
C MET A 101 7.50 22.22 -9.59
N LYS A 102 7.36 23.34 -10.29
CA LYS A 102 8.39 23.86 -11.21
C LYS A 102 9.30 24.82 -10.46
N ARG A 103 10.61 24.70 -10.67
CA ARG A 103 11.65 25.60 -10.13
C ARG A 103 12.60 25.98 -11.25
N LEU A 104 13.29 27.08 -11.10
CA LEU A 104 14.35 27.55 -12.02
C LEU A 104 15.70 27.32 -11.36
N ARG A 105 16.65 26.88 -12.16
CA ARG A 105 18.08 26.82 -11.83
C ARG A 105 18.82 27.75 -12.80
N THR A 106 19.70 28.58 -12.27
CA THR A 106 20.54 29.45 -13.08
C THR A 106 21.48 28.62 -13.97
N ALA A 107 21.64 29.09 -15.21
CA ALA A 107 22.54 28.52 -16.21
C ALA A 107 23.47 29.61 -16.75
N PRO A 108 24.59 29.26 -17.40
CA PRO A 108 25.47 30.22 -18.05
C PRO A 108 24.75 31.11 -19.04
N GLN A 109 25.26 32.31 -19.26
CA GLN A 109 24.73 33.31 -20.23
C GLN A 109 23.31 33.82 -19.93
N GLY A 110 22.92 33.92 -18.65
CA GLY A 110 21.62 34.43 -18.24
C GLY A 110 20.44 33.52 -18.55
N ARG A 111 20.68 32.26 -18.95
CA ARG A 111 19.63 31.27 -19.21
C ARG A 111 19.17 30.62 -17.89
N GLY A 112 17.94 30.10 -17.87
CA GLY A 112 17.38 29.35 -16.76
C GLY A 112 16.94 27.95 -17.19
N TYR A 113 17.31 26.92 -16.40
CA TYR A 113 16.83 25.55 -16.57
C TYR A 113 15.64 25.29 -15.67
N ARG A 114 14.63 24.63 -16.20
CA ARG A 114 13.46 24.21 -15.43
C ARG A 114 13.77 22.93 -14.66
N ILE A 115 13.58 22.98 -13.33
CA ILE A 115 13.64 21.81 -12.46
C ILE A 115 12.22 21.42 -12.07
N ARG A 116 11.90 20.13 -12.17
CA ARG A 116 10.63 19.57 -11.75
C ARG A 116 10.80 18.83 -10.43
N LYS A 117 10.22 19.36 -9.35
CA LYS A 117 10.08 18.67 -8.07
C LYS A 117 8.79 17.86 -8.09
N ARG A 118 8.93 16.55 -8.33
CA ARG A 118 7.80 15.63 -8.46
C ARG A 118 7.37 15.12 -7.11
N SER A 119 6.07 14.90 -6.94
CA SER A 119 5.50 14.18 -5.80
C SER A 119 4.79 12.90 -6.28
N ASN A 120 4.44 12.05 -5.35
CA ASN A 120 3.70 10.83 -5.63
C ASN A 120 2.63 10.57 -4.56
N HIS A 121 1.71 9.68 -4.90
CA HIS A 121 0.72 9.10 -3.99
C HIS A 121 0.95 7.59 -3.99
N VAL A 122 0.95 6.99 -2.82
CA VAL A 122 1.10 5.54 -2.69
C VAL A 122 -0.13 4.98 -2.00
N THR A 123 -0.72 3.97 -2.61
CA THR A 123 -1.84 3.20 -2.04
C THR A 123 -1.38 1.78 -1.81
N VAL A 124 -1.59 1.26 -0.60
CA VAL A 124 -1.30 -0.12 -0.23
C VAL A 124 -2.59 -0.78 0.23
N ILE A 125 -2.82 -2.00 -0.25
CA ILE A 125 -3.91 -2.86 0.17
C ILE A 125 -3.30 -4.10 0.79
N ILE A 126 -3.66 -4.38 2.04
CA ILE A 126 -3.22 -5.53 2.82
C ILE A 126 -4.40 -6.48 2.98
N ASP A 127 -4.14 -7.76 2.79
CA ASP A 127 -5.12 -8.82 2.92
C ASP A 127 -4.51 -10.02 3.67
N SER A 128 -5.35 -10.94 4.14
CA SER A 128 -4.95 -12.18 4.80
C SER A 128 -4.89 -13.32 3.79
N LEU A 129 -3.87 -14.18 3.91
CA LEU A 129 -3.73 -15.38 3.06
C LEU A 129 -4.90 -16.36 3.21
N LYS A 130 -5.58 -16.36 4.35
CA LYS A 130 -6.78 -17.20 4.59
C LYS A 130 -7.91 -16.86 3.63
N ASN A 131 -8.02 -15.62 3.19
CA ASN A 131 -9.07 -15.20 2.26
C ASN A 131 -8.84 -15.67 0.83
N ASN A 132 -7.58 -15.69 0.37
CA ASN A 132 -7.26 -16.06 -1.01
C ASN A 132 -7.53 -17.55 -1.32
N ASN A 133 -7.45 -18.44 -0.33
CA ASN A 133 -7.71 -19.87 -0.55
C ASN A 133 -9.18 -20.16 -0.84
N ASN A 134 -10.10 -19.30 -0.38
CA ASN A 134 -11.54 -19.46 -0.61
C ASN A 134 -12.00 -18.97 -2.00
N GLU A 135 -11.21 -18.07 -2.66
CA GLU A 135 -11.53 -17.56 -4.00
C GLU A 135 -11.06 -18.51 -5.12
N THR A 136 -10.14 -19.45 -4.81
CA THR A 136 -9.58 -20.37 -5.82
C THR A 136 -10.35 -21.70 -5.90
N GLU A 137 -11.23 -21.98 -4.95
CA GLU A 137 -12.06 -23.20 -4.91
C GLU A 137 -13.53 -23.01 -5.33
N ALA A 138 -13.88 -21.81 -5.78
CA ALA A 138 -15.23 -21.48 -6.22
C ALA A 138 -15.37 -21.47 -7.76
#